data_8097d6c9dfbcd4b831438561cbe4ffdc
#
_entry.id   8097d6c9dfbcd4b831438561cbe4ffdc
#
_cell.length_a   1.000
_cell.length_b   1.000
_cell.length_c   1.000
_cell.angle_alpha   90.00
_cell.angle_beta   90.00
_cell.angle_gamma   90.00
#
_symmetry.space_group_name_H-M   'P 1'
#
loop_
_entity.id
_entity.type
_entity.pdbx_description
1 polymer ?
#
loop_
_entity_poly.entity_id
_entity_poly.type
_entity_poly.pdbx_seq_one_letter_code
_entity_poly.pdbx_strand_id
1 'polypeptide(L)'
;REDDARDKGLRTSKLQYLPDYLGGKVRIEAGTELDALKAVPAIKTDRLSLTPLRKGDIPAYSALCLDDERNRWWGYDYRTDLGDKPLTENYFLDMAKADFAARRAVNFAVRLKGKLIGEVVLYRPDFRGGFEQGCRIAPEYAGHGYGTEAFAAAADWALYHLGLARVVAKCFKENEP
;
A
#
# COMPACT_ATOMS: atom_id res chain seq x y z
N ARG A 1 -9.79 -22.63 7.79
CA ARG A 1 -11.22 -22.95 8.04
C ARG A 1 -11.91 -23.05 6.69
N GLU A 2 -12.42 -24.23 6.37
CA GLU A 2 -13.19 -24.43 5.15
C GLU A 2 -14.55 -23.76 5.26
N ASP A 3 -14.95 -23.04 4.23
CA ASP A 3 -16.28 -22.46 4.10
C ASP A 3 -17.22 -23.56 3.54
N ASP A 4 -18.31 -23.85 4.23
CA ASP A 4 -19.25 -24.85 3.73
C ASP A 4 -20.24 -24.30 2.67
N ALA A 5 -20.20 -23.00 2.39
CA ALA A 5 -20.96 -22.31 1.34
C ALA A 5 -22.40 -22.84 1.14
N ARG A 6 -23.00 -23.50 2.15
CA ARG A 6 -24.27 -24.24 2.13
C ARG A 6 -24.26 -25.49 1.24
N ASP A 7 -23.10 -25.96 0.81
CA ASP A 7 -22.98 -27.24 0.10
C ASP A 7 -23.29 -28.40 1.03
N LYS A 8 -24.31 -29.21 0.68
CA LYS A 8 -24.76 -30.34 1.50
C LYS A 8 -23.70 -31.42 1.62
N GLY A 9 -22.93 -31.68 0.57
CA GLY A 9 -21.87 -32.69 0.57
C GLY A 9 -20.72 -32.30 1.50
N LEU A 10 -20.26 -31.06 1.40
CA LEU A 10 -19.20 -30.51 2.23
C LEU A 10 -19.63 -30.45 3.71
N ARG A 11 -20.88 -30.09 3.98
CA ARG A 11 -21.44 -30.08 5.33
C ARG A 11 -21.50 -31.48 5.93
N THR A 12 -21.93 -32.48 5.17
CA THR A 12 -21.96 -33.86 5.58
C THR A 12 -20.57 -34.40 5.90
N SER A 13 -19.58 -34.07 5.05
CA SER A 13 -18.19 -34.43 5.28
C SER A 13 -17.65 -33.82 6.59
N LYS A 14 -17.93 -32.56 6.87
CA LYS A 14 -17.51 -31.90 8.13
C LYS A 14 -18.16 -32.51 9.36
N LEU A 15 -19.42 -32.96 9.26
CA LEU A 15 -20.12 -33.65 10.37
C LEU A 15 -19.55 -35.01 10.70
N GLN A 16 -18.84 -35.67 9.77
CA GLN A 16 -18.16 -36.94 10.03
C GLN A 16 -17.06 -36.86 11.10
N TYR A 17 -16.51 -35.64 11.30
CA TYR A 17 -15.52 -35.39 12.36
C TYR A 17 -16.12 -35.17 13.74
N LEU A 18 -17.44 -35.39 13.91
CA LEU A 18 -18.17 -35.22 15.17
C LEU A 18 -17.77 -33.97 15.94
N PRO A 19 -17.95 -32.79 15.39
CA PRO A 19 -17.55 -31.55 16.07
C PRO A 19 -18.40 -31.34 17.33
N ASP A 20 -17.79 -30.97 18.42
CA ASP A 20 -18.46 -30.68 19.71
C ASP A 20 -19.43 -29.50 19.59
N TYR A 21 -19.18 -28.60 18.62
CA TYR A 21 -20.01 -27.42 18.41
C TYR A 21 -20.07 -27.00 16.93
N LEU A 22 -21.27 -26.81 16.44
CA LEU A 22 -21.53 -26.19 15.14
C LEU A 22 -21.96 -24.74 15.34
N GLY A 23 -20.98 -23.84 15.37
CA GLY A 23 -21.23 -22.40 15.47
C GLY A 23 -21.67 -21.78 14.15
N GLY A 24 -22.34 -20.64 14.25
CA GLY A 24 -22.57 -19.77 13.10
C GLY A 24 -21.25 -19.25 12.50
N LYS A 25 -21.33 -18.74 11.27
CA LYS A 25 -20.19 -18.10 10.63
C LYS A 25 -19.79 -16.86 11.44
N VAL A 26 -18.59 -16.82 11.97
CA VAL A 26 -18.04 -15.67 12.69
C VAL A 26 -17.03 -14.99 11.77
N ARG A 27 -17.26 -13.72 11.49
CA ARG A 27 -16.25 -12.86 10.85
C ARG A 27 -15.30 -12.37 11.94
N ILE A 28 -14.04 -12.75 11.83
CA ILE A 28 -12.97 -12.23 12.69
C ILE A 28 -12.30 -11.10 11.89
N GLU A 29 -12.41 -9.89 12.38
CA GLU A 29 -11.66 -8.75 11.88
C GLU A 29 -10.43 -8.60 12.78
N ALA A 30 -9.26 -8.85 12.21
CA ALA A 30 -8.00 -8.54 12.87
C ALA A 30 -7.61 -7.11 12.50
N GLY A 31 -7.25 -6.30 13.48
CA GLY A 31 -6.61 -5.02 13.24
C GLY A 31 -5.23 -5.19 12.60
N THR A 32 -4.70 -4.11 12.07
CA THR A 32 -3.34 -4.04 11.54
C THR A 32 -2.52 -3.04 12.35
N GLU A 33 -1.20 -3.08 12.21
CA GLU A 33 -0.30 -2.11 12.83
C GLU A 33 -0.65 -0.66 12.45
N LEU A 34 -1.33 -0.47 11.30
CA LEU A 34 -1.83 0.85 10.88
C LEU A 34 -2.91 1.42 11.82
N ASP A 35 -3.58 0.60 12.61
CA ASP A 35 -4.62 1.08 13.54
C ASP A 35 -4.03 2.00 14.61
N ALA A 36 -2.75 1.86 14.94
CA ALA A 36 -2.04 2.73 15.87
C ALA A 36 -1.76 4.12 15.27
N LEU A 37 -1.83 4.29 13.95
CA LEU A 37 -1.50 5.55 13.29
C LEU A 37 -2.71 6.49 13.25
N LYS A 38 -2.58 7.64 13.89
CA LYS A 38 -3.57 8.74 13.79
C LYS A 38 -3.40 9.54 12.49
N ALA A 39 -2.19 9.61 11.96
CA ALA A 39 -1.83 10.32 10.75
C ALA A 39 -0.59 9.69 10.11
N VAL A 40 -0.39 9.90 8.81
CA VAL A 40 0.86 9.55 8.14
C VAL A 40 1.99 10.39 8.73
N PRO A 41 3.06 9.79 9.26
CA PRO A 41 4.14 10.54 9.90
C PRO A 41 5.06 11.23 8.88
N ALA A 42 5.96 12.04 9.37
CA ALA A 42 7.08 12.58 8.59
C ALA A 42 8.36 11.83 8.96
N ILE A 43 9.10 11.38 7.94
CA ILE A 43 10.39 10.71 8.06
C ILE A 43 11.42 11.60 7.37
N LYS A 44 12.57 11.85 8.01
CA LYS A 44 13.67 12.61 7.43
C LYS A 44 14.85 11.68 7.17
N THR A 45 15.50 11.91 6.04
CA THR A 45 16.78 11.29 5.68
C THR A 45 17.83 12.37 5.44
N ASP A 46 18.99 12.02 4.97
CA ASP A 46 20.06 12.98 4.68
C ASP A 46 19.68 13.97 3.57
N ARG A 47 18.98 13.51 2.53
CA ARG A 47 18.62 14.33 1.36
C ARG A 47 17.12 14.56 1.22
N LEU A 48 16.29 13.66 1.78
CA LEU A 48 14.87 13.60 1.51
C LEU A 48 14.03 13.84 2.76
N SER A 49 12.78 14.12 2.53
CA SER A 49 11.72 13.98 3.53
C SER A 49 10.53 13.23 2.95
N LEU A 50 10.10 12.19 3.66
CA LEU A 50 8.87 11.46 3.37
C LEU A 50 7.77 12.06 4.24
N THR A 51 6.70 12.53 3.64
CA THR A 51 5.65 13.28 4.35
C THR A 51 4.26 12.87 3.84
N PRO A 52 3.18 13.21 4.57
CA PRO A 52 1.84 13.06 4.01
C PRO A 52 1.69 13.78 2.67
N LEU A 53 0.89 13.21 1.76
CA LEU A 53 0.43 13.87 0.56
C LEU A 53 -0.47 15.07 0.91
N ARG A 54 -0.36 16.18 0.17
CA ARG A 54 -1.08 17.45 0.40
C ARG A 54 -1.82 17.87 -0.87
N LYS A 55 -2.79 18.77 -0.72
CA LYS A 55 -3.49 19.35 -1.87
C LYS A 55 -2.55 20.02 -2.88
N GLY A 56 -1.49 20.70 -2.43
CA GLY A 56 -0.49 21.30 -3.30
C GLY A 56 0.35 20.31 -4.12
N ASP A 57 0.28 19.02 -3.81
CA ASP A 57 0.99 17.97 -4.53
C ASP A 57 0.21 17.44 -5.74
N ILE A 58 -1.09 17.75 -5.83
CA ILE A 58 -2.00 17.18 -6.82
C ILE A 58 -1.42 17.19 -8.24
N PRO A 59 -0.92 18.32 -8.79
CA PRO A 59 -0.39 18.31 -10.15
C PRO A 59 0.79 17.35 -10.33
N ALA A 60 1.77 17.40 -9.44
CA ALA A 60 2.97 16.57 -9.53
C ALA A 60 2.66 15.08 -9.20
N TYR A 61 1.77 14.83 -8.24
CA TYR A 61 1.39 13.47 -7.86
C TYR A 61 0.52 12.81 -8.95
N SER A 62 -0.42 13.56 -9.54
CA SER A 62 -1.20 13.06 -10.67
C SER A 62 -0.33 12.78 -11.89
N ALA A 63 0.63 13.66 -12.21
CA ALA A 63 1.58 13.40 -13.28
C ALA A 63 2.38 12.10 -13.06
N LEU A 64 2.86 11.87 -11.82
CA LEU A 64 3.54 10.62 -11.44
C LEU A 64 2.63 9.38 -11.59
N CYS A 65 1.37 9.50 -11.20
CA CYS A 65 0.39 8.40 -11.27
C CYS A 65 -0.07 8.10 -12.70
N LEU A 66 -0.03 9.08 -13.59
CA LEU A 66 -0.45 8.98 -15.00
C LEU A 66 0.70 8.63 -15.96
N ASP A 67 1.93 8.57 -15.48
CA ASP A 67 3.08 8.17 -16.30
C ASP A 67 3.01 6.66 -16.58
N ASP A 68 2.48 6.31 -17.75
CA ASP A 68 2.25 4.92 -18.16
C ASP A 68 3.55 4.11 -18.25
N GLU A 69 4.67 4.74 -18.62
CA GLU A 69 5.97 4.07 -18.70
C GLU A 69 6.45 3.67 -17.30
N ARG A 70 6.38 4.56 -16.32
CA ARG A 70 6.73 4.28 -14.93
C ARG A 70 5.75 3.33 -14.26
N ASN A 71 4.48 3.46 -14.55
CA ASN A 71 3.44 2.62 -13.95
C ASN A 71 3.34 1.23 -14.58
N ARG A 72 3.97 0.99 -15.72
CA ARG A 72 4.09 -0.34 -16.35
C ARG A 72 4.56 -1.41 -15.34
N TRP A 73 5.47 -1.04 -14.45
CA TRP A 73 6.04 -1.93 -13.45
C TRP A 73 5.45 -1.74 -12.03
N TRP A 74 4.45 -0.86 -11.90
CA TRP A 74 3.84 -0.57 -10.60
C TRP A 74 2.95 -1.72 -10.09
N GLY A 75 2.46 -2.57 -10.98
CA GLY A 75 1.61 -3.71 -10.64
C GLY A 75 0.19 -3.35 -10.23
N TYR A 76 -0.23 -2.12 -10.43
CA TYR A 76 -1.57 -1.62 -10.19
C TYR A 76 -1.99 -0.65 -11.29
N ASP A 77 -3.15 -0.88 -11.88
CA ASP A 77 -3.76 0.01 -12.87
C ASP A 77 -5.00 0.67 -12.26
N TYR A 78 -4.92 1.97 -12.03
CA TYR A 78 -6.01 2.77 -11.48
C TYR A 78 -7.28 2.75 -12.35
N ARG A 79 -7.14 2.47 -13.64
CA ARG A 79 -8.26 2.41 -14.58
C ARG A 79 -9.24 1.29 -14.21
N THR A 80 -8.73 0.23 -13.56
CA THR A 80 -9.55 -0.89 -13.06
C THR A 80 -10.54 -0.43 -11.99
N ASP A 81 -10.10 0.44 -11.06
CA ASP A 81 -10.97 0.97 -9.99
C ASP A 81 -11.79 2.17 -10.44
N LEU A 82 -11.27 2.93 -11.40
CA LEU A 82 -11.97 4.08 -11.98
C LEU A 82 -13.20 3.64 -12.78
N GLY A 83 -13.08 2.55 -13.57
CA GLY A 83 -14.13 2.09 -14.48
C GLY A 83 -14.56 3.18 -15.45
N ASP A 84 -15.86 3.36 -15.63
CA ASP A 84 -16.44 4.35 -16.53
C ASP A 84 -16.56 5.76 -15.90
N LYS A 85 -16.05 5.96 -14.69
CA LYS A 85 -16.12 7.25 -14.00
C LYS A 85 -15.09 8.23 -14.57
N PRO A 86 -15.41 9.53 -14.66
CA PRO A 86 -14.44 10.52 -15.08
C PRO A 86 -13.30 10.65 -14.06
N LEU A 87 -12.07 10.74 -14.55
CA LEU A 87 -10.90 11.01 -13.72
C LEU A 87 -10.97 12.46 -13.22
N THR A 88 -11.11 12.63 -11.91
CA THR A 88 -11.11 13.95 -11.29
C THR A 88 -9.69 14.41 -10.96
N GLU A 89 -9.47 15.72 -10.83
CA GLU A 89 -8.18 16.29 -10.45
C GLU A 89 -7.64 15.71 -9.12
N ASN A 90 -8.52 15.46 -8.15
CA ASN A 90 -8.17 14.99 -6.81
C ASN A 90 -8.09 13.45 -6.69
N TYR A 91 -8.41 12.71 -7.75
CA TYR A 91 -8.63 11.26 -7.69
C TYR A 91 -7.55 10.51 -6.91
N PHE A 92 -6.29 10.70 -7.26
CA PHE A 92 -5.18 9.96 -6.64
C PHE A 92 -4.94 10.36 -5.18
N LEU A 93 -5.08 11.64 -4.85
CA LEU A 93 -4.98 12.11 -3.47
C LEU A 93 -6.13 11.58 -2.60
N ASP A 94 -7.34 11.59 -3.12
CA ASP A 94 -8.52 11.11 -2.40
C ASP A 94 -8.47 9.59 -2.22
N MET A 95 -7.96 8.85 -3.22
CA MET A 95 -7.70 7.42 -3.12
C MET A 95 -6.67 7.11 -2.02
N ALA A 96 -5.53 7.80 -2.00
CA ALA A 96 -4.51 7.62 -0.97
C ALA A 96 -5.05 7.90 0.44
N LYS A 97 -5.89 8.94 0.60
CA LYS A 97 -6.56 9.23 1.88
C LYS A 97 -7.57 8.17 2.27
N ALA A 98 -8.37 7.70 1.32
CA ALA A 98 -9.36 6.65 1.56
C ALA A 98 -8.68 5.33 1.96
N ASP A 99 -7.55 4.99 1.35
CA ASP A 99 -6.75 3.82 1.70
C ASP A 99 -6.15 3.92 3.10
N PHE A 100 -5.64 5.09 3.47
CA PHE A 100 -5.16 5.31 4.83
C PHE A 100 -6.30 5.23 5.86
N ALA A 101 -7.45 5.86 5.59
CA ALA A 101 -8.62 5.82 6.47
C ALA A 101 -9.14 4.37 6.64
N ALA A 102 -9.10 3.57 5.59
CA ALA A 102 -9.50 2.16 5.59
C ALA A 102 -8.39 1.21 6.07
N ARG A 103 -7.24 1.71 6.53
CA ARG A 103 -6.09 0.92 7.01
C ARG A 103 -5.53 -0.04 5.97
N ARG A 104 -5.62 0.31 4.69
CA ARG A 104 -5.13 -0.50 3.57
C ARG A 104 -3.74 -0.11 3.10
N ALA A 105 -3.40 1.18 3.21
CA ALA A 105 -2.10 1.67 2.77
C ALA A 105 -1.65 2.93 3.52
N VAL A 106 -0.34 3.18 3.47
CA VAL A 106 0.30 4.44 3.89
C VAL A 106 1.11 4.97 2.72
N ASN A 107 0.70 6.10 2.15
CA ASN A 107 1.38 6.75 1.05
C ASN A 107 2.24 7.92 1.56
N PHE A 108 3.52 7.88 1.28
CA PHE A 108 4.46 8.96 1.57
C PHE A 108 4.83 9.72 0.29
N ALA A 109 4.62 11.02 0.30
CA ALA A 109 5.24 11.91 -0.67
C ALA A 109 6.75 11.98 -0.42
N VAL A 110 7.57 11.55 -1.37
CA VAL A 110 9.02 11.70 -1.33
C VAL A 110 9.38 13.11 -1.79
N ARG A 111 10.07 13.88 -0.94
CA ARG A 111 10.42 15.28 -1.23
C ARG A 111 11.92 15.51 -1.20
N LEU A 112 12.38 16.21 -2.22
CA LEU A 112 13.72 16.80 -2.28
C LEU A 112 13.60 18.32 -2.15
N LYS A 113 14.21 18.90 -1.10
CA LYS A 113 14.12 20.36 -0.85
C LYS A 113 12.68 20.90 -0.87
N GLY A 114 11.72 20.12 -0.35
CA GLY A 114 10.31 20.47 -0.28
C GLY A 114 9.47 20.15 -1.52
N LYS A 115 10.07 19.90 -2.69
CA LYS A 115 9.39 19.53 -3.94
C LYS A 115 9.09 18.02 -3.95
N LEU A 116 7.89 17.62 -4.34
CA LEU A 116 7.53 16.22 -4.54
C LEU A 116 8.30 15.68 -5.75
N ILE A 117 9.04 14.59 -5.55
CA ILE A 117 9.82 13.89 -6.57
C ILE A 117 9.44 12.43 -6.75
N GLY A 118 8.55 11.91 -5.92
CA GLY A 118 8.16 10.51 -5.96
C GLY A 118 7.22 10.12 -4.84
N GLU A 119 7.01 8.84 -4.72
CA GLU A 119 6.17 8.21 -3.72
C GLU A 119 6.81 6.92 -3.19
N VAL A 120 6.63 6.68 -1.90
CA VAL A 120 6.76 5.35 -1.29
C VAL A 120 5.42 4.98 -0.68
N VAL A 121 4.97 3.77 -0.91
CA VAL A 121 3.73 3.24 -0.35
C VAL A 121 3.94 1.91 0.34
N LEU A 122 3.36 1.77 1.53
CA LEU A 122 3.15 0.50 2.22
C LEU A 122 1.69 0.09 2.01
N TYR A 123 1.44 -1.11 1.51
CA TYR A 123 0.10 -1.56 1.12
C TYR A 123 -0.07 -3.07 1.33
N ARG A 124 -1.28 -3.58 1.14
CA ARG A 124 -1.61 -5.00 1.32
C ARG A 124 -1.16 -5.56 2.66
N PRO A 125 -1.70 -5.03 3.78
CA PRO A 125 -1.45 -5.62 5.09
C PRO A 125 -1.88 -7.08 5.10
N ASP A 126 -1.06 -7.93 5.70
CA ASP A 126 -1.41 -9.32 5.94
C ASP A 126 -1.58 -9.58 7.44
N PHE A 127 -2.26 -10.70 7.77
CA PHE A 127 -2.54 -11.08 9.16
C PHE A 127 -1.30 -11.58 9.95
N ARG A 128 -0.10 -11.51 9.34
CA ARG A 128 1.18 -11.89 9.96
C ARG A 128 2.07 -10.68 10.22
N GLY A 129 1.50 -9.47 10.21
CA GLY A 129 2.24 -8.23 10.42
C GLY A 129 3.18 -7.87 9.26
N GLY A 130 2.84 -8.27 8.04
CA GLY A 130 3.60 -7.95 6.84
C GLY A 130 2.89 -6.95 5.96
N PHE A 131 3.67 -6.13 5.24
CA PHE A 131 3.20 -5.22 4.21
C PHE A 131 4.05 -5.34 2.96
N GLU A 132 3.44 -5.11 1.80
CA GLU A 132 4.17 -4.88 0.57
C GLU A 132 4.59 -3.40 0.52
N GLN A 133 5.78 -3.13 -0.01
CA GLN A 133 6.28 -1.78 -0.21
C GLN A 133 6.63 -1.54 -1.66
N GLY A 134 6.15 -0.42 -2.21
CA GLY A 134 6.49 0.07 -3.53
C GLY A 134 7.11 1.46 -3.46
N CYS A 135 7.94 1.79 -4.46
CA CYS A 135 8.53 3.10 -4.62
C CYS A 135 8.57 3.48 -6.10
N ARG A 136 8.26 4.72 -6.41
CA ARG A 136 8.44 5.31 -7.73
C ARG A 136 8.96 6.74 -7.61
N ILE A 137 9.87 7.09 -8.51
CA ILE A 137 10.51 8.42 -8.58
C ILE A 137 10.22 9.01 -9.95
N ALA A 138 9.91 10.30 -10.00
CA ALA A 138 9.69 11.02 -11.25
C ALA A 138 10.94 10.95 -12.16
N PRO A 139 10.76 10.85 -13.49
CA PRO A 139 11.84 10.59 -14.44
C PRO A 139 13.03 11.51 -14.29
N GLU A 140 12.79 12.80 -14.10
CA GLU A 140 13.84 13.81 -13.97
C GLU A 140 14.70 13.69 -12.69
N TYR A 141 14.29 12.82 -11.74
CA TYR A 141 15.03 12.53 -10.50
C TYR A 141 15.54 11.08 -10.44
N ALA A 142 15.35 10.31 -11.50
CA ALA A 142 15.84 8.92 -11.56
C ALA A 142 17.38 8.88 -11.62
N GLY A 143 17.97 7.74 -11.22
CA GLY A 143 19.42 7.52 -11.30
C GLY A 143 20.26 8.20 -10.21
N HIS A 144 19.66 8.95 -9.27
CA HIS A 144 20.36 9.67 -8.21
C HIS A 144 20.36 8.94 -6.84
N GLY A 145 19.83 7.72 -6.79
CA GLY A 145 19.69 6.94 -5.57
C GLY A 145 18.58 7.39 -4.62
N TYR A 146 17.74 8.34 -5.05
CA TYR A 146 16.63 8.82 -4.20
C TYR A 146 15.59 7.74 -3.94
N GLY A 147 15.32 6.87 -4.90
CA GLY A 147 14.40 5.75 -4.72
C GLY A 147 14.89 4.78 -3.66
N THR A 148 16.17 4.42 -3.69
CA THR A 148 16.79 3.53 -2.70
C THR A 148 16.75 4.14 -1.31
N GLU A 149 17.10 5.44 -1.18
CA GLU A 149 17.11 6.15 0.10
C GLU A 149 15.68 6.24 0.70
N ALA A 150 14.70 6.62 -0.12
CA ALA A 150 13.30 6.71 0.31
C ALA A 150 12.74 5.35 0.69
N PHE A 151 13.03 4.31 -0.11
CA PHE A 151 12.59 2.94 0.12
C PHE A 151 13.13 2.41 1.44
N ALA A 152 14.45 2.54 1.68
CA ALA A 152 15.08 2.09 2.91
C ALA A 152 14.51 2.82 4.14
N ALA A 153 14.38 4.15 4.07
CA ALA A 153 13.84 4.94 5.18
C ALA A 153 12.40 4.55 5.56
N ALA A 154 11.55 4.27 4.57
CA ALA A 154 10.19 3.83 4.83
C ALA A 154 10.15 2.40 5.40
N ALA A 155 11.02 1.49 4.92
CA ALA A 155 11.15 0.14 5.45
C ALA A 155 11.64 0.14 6.91
N ASP A 156 12.68 0.93 7.22
CA ASP A 156 13.20 1.08 8.57
C ASP A 156 12.13 1.64 9.52
N TRP A 157 11.40 2.67 9.09
CA TRP A 157 10.30 3.19 9.86
C TRP A 157 9.22 2.14 10.10
N ALA A 158 8.85 1.38 9.08
CA ALA A 158 7.82 0.36 9.17
C ALA A 158 8.21 -0.76 10.15
N LEU A 159 9.46 -1.22 10.09
CA LEU A 159 9.96 -2.30 10.97
C LEU A 159 10.19 -1.84 12.40
N TYR A 160 10.86 -0.69 12.60
CA TYR A 160 11.34 -0.28 13.93
C TYR A 160 10.41 0.68 14.67
N HIS A 161 9.55 1.42 13.98
CA HIS A 161 8.65 2.40 14.60
C HIS A 161 7.17 2.01 14.51
N LEU A 162 6.75 1.43 13.40
CA LEU A 162 5.39 0.89 13.27
C LEU A 162 5.28 -0.53 13.86
N GLY A 163 6.40 -1.25 13.96
CA GLY A 163 6.46 -2.57 14.56
C GLY A 163 6.06 -3.70 13.62
N LEU A 164 6.20 -3.52 12.31
CA LEU A 164 5.92 -4.59 11.36
C LEU A 164 6.90 -5.75 11.54
N ALA A 165 6.39 -6.98 11.42
CA ALA A 165 7.20 -8.18 11.43
C ALA A 165 8.07 -8.32 10.17
N ARG A 166 7.59 -7.76 9.03
CA ARG A 166 8.30 -7.79 7.76
C ARG A 166 7.79 -6.75 6.77
N VAL A 167 8.66 -6.35 5.86
CA VAL A 167 8.34 -5.59 4.64
C VAL A 167 8.73 -6.43 3.44
N VAL A 168 7.86 -6.53 2.44
CA VAL A 168 8.07 -7.32 1.23
C VAL A 168 8.14 -6.39 0.03
N ALA A 169 9.21 -6.48 -0.75
CA ALA A 169 9.31 -5.82 -2.04
C ALA A 169 9.09 -6.85 -3.15
N LYS A 170 8.32 -6.48 -4.15
CA LYS A 170 8.14 -7.28 -5.37
C LYS A 170 8.56 -6.46 -6.57
N CYS A 171 9.28 -7.05 -7.49
CA CYS A 171 9.60 -6.46 -8.79
C CYS A 171 9.34 -7.48 -9.89
N PHE A 172 9.01 -7.00 -11.07
CA PHE A 172 8.98 -7.83 -12.26
C PHE A 172 10.41 -8.17 -12.65
N LYS A 173 10.62 -9.39 -13.17
CA LYS A 173 11.96 -9.85 -13.60
C LYS A 173 12.58 -8.95 -14.67
N GLU A 174 11.74 -8.38 -15.52
CA GLU A 174 12.11 -7.52 -16.64
C GLU A 174 12.35 -6.06 -16.22
N ASN A 175 12.07 -5.72 -14.97
CA ASN A 175 12.34 -4.38 -14.40
C ASN A 175 13.76 -4.34 -13.85
N GLU A 176 14.74 -4.46 -14.75
CA GLU A 176 16.16 -4.29 -14.43
C GLU A 176 16.54 -2.80 -14.55
N PRO A 177 17.47 -2.29 -13.70
CA PRO A 177 17.93 -0.92 -13.76
C PRO A 177 18.71 -0.57 -15.02
#